data_bdba323ead6e395518ded45f07e1cdcf
#
_entry.id   bdba323ead6e395518ded45f07e1cdcf
#
_cell.length_a   1.000
_cell.length_b   1.000
_cell.length_c   1.000
_cell.angle_alpha   90.00
_cell.angle_beta   90.00
_cell.angle_gamma   90.00
#
_symmetry.space_group_name_H-M   'P 1'
#
loop_
_entity.id
_entity.type
_entity.pdbx_description
1 polymer ?
#
loop_
_entity_poly.entity_id
_entity_poly.type
_entity_poly.pdbx_seq_one_letter_code
_entity_poly.pdbx_strand_id
1 'polypeptide(L)'
;MSPARVTDVRPDVTAKWENRYREVLDAAAVAFAENGYLGASTRDIAEHLGIRAASLYYYLPSKEAALLAICKLGVLDFIDSLRNIIARRDPAPEKLRAAITNHLLPLRSHPAADYIRVFVLHRHELPNGPRQEVGRLARSYQGLIQQIFVDGIASGEFAEDLNPELATLGLLGLCNSVIAARSLPPTATIDDFIAEYSRIFIHGAIAKPRETRTGTRIK
;
A
#
# COMPACT_ATOMS: atom_id res chain seq x y z
N MET A 1 18.67 -49.95 -10.19
CA MET A 1 18.20 -48.84 -9.35
C MET A 1 17.60 -47.77 -10.26
N SER A 2 16.26 -47.71 -10.32
CA SER A 2 15.51 -46.80 -11.18
C SER A 2 15.43 -45.43 -10.50
N PRO A 3 15.66 -44.27 -11.17
CA PRO A 3 15.46 -42.99 -10.54
C PRO A 3 14.00 -42.67 -10.36
N ALA A 4 13.66 -42.15 -9.17
CA ALA A 4 12.33 -41.73 -8.81
C ALA A 4 11.80 -40.66 -9.78
N ARG A 5 10.57 -40.87 -10.29
CA ARG A 5 9.85 -39.87 -11.10
C ARG A 5 9.59 -38.63 -10.26
N VAL A 6 10.18 -37.53 -10.66
CA VAL A 6 9.75 -36.20 -10.29
C VAL A 6 8.31 -36.07 -10.77
N THR A 7 7.36 -35.88 -9.86
CA THR A 7 5.96 -35.66 -10.16
C THR A 7 5.83 -34.35 -10.92
N ASP A 8 5.59 -34.47 -12.21
CA ASP A 8 5.23 -33.38 -13.12
C ASP A 8 3.84 -32.85 -12.69
N VAL A 9 3.82 -31.82 -11.84
CA VAL A 9 2.60 -31.11 -11.44
C VAL A 9 2.13 -30.35 -12.68
N ARG A 10 1.02 -30.80 -13.28
CA ARG A 10 0.46 -30.22 -14.49
C ARG A 10 0.22 -28.71 -14.30
N PRO A 11 0.74 -27.84 -15.20
CA PRO A 11 0.62 -26.37 -15.07
C PRO A 11 -0.82 -25.87 -14.89
N ASP A 12 -1.79 -26.55 -15.46
CA ASP A 12 -3.24 -26.23 -15.39
C ASP A 12 -3.83 -26.41 -13.97
N VAL A 13 -3.36 -27.38 -13.19
CA VAL A 13 -3.85 -27.63 -11.82
C VAL A 13 -3.34 -26.54 -10.87
N THR A 14 -2.11 -26.10 -11.05
CA THR A 14 -1.50 -25.04 -10.25
C THR A 14 -2.22 -23.70 -10.50
N ALA A 15 -2.44 -23.36 -11.77
CA ALA A 15 -3.14 -22.13 -12.13
C ALA A 15 -4.59 -22.07 -11.60
N LYS A 16 -5.32 -23.19 -11.67
CA LYS A 16 -6.68 -23.30 -11.10
C LYS A 16 -6.67 -23.11 -9.58
N TRP A 17 -5.69 -23.72 -8.90
CA TRP A 17 -5.55 -23.57 -7.46
C TRP A 17 -5.23 -22.12 -7.08
N GLU A 18 -4.28 -21.48 -7.76
CA GLU A 18 -3.89 -20.09 -7.52
C GLU A 18 -5.05 -19.11 -7.75
N ASN A 19 -5.82 -19.28 -8.82
CA ASN A 19 -7.01 -18.48 -9.09
C ASN A 19 -8.04 -18.62 -7.98
N ARG A 20 -8.33 -19.88 -7.56
CA ARG A 20 -9.29 -20.11 -6.48
C ARG A 20 -8.79 -19.58 -5.14
N TYR A 21 -7.49 -19.72 -4.86
CA TYR A 21 -6.88 -19.14 -3.66
C TYR A 21 -7.04 -17.61 -3.64
N ARG A 22 -6.86 -16.94 -4.79
CA ARG A 22 -7.07 -15.50 -4.92
C ARG A 22 -8.53 -15.10 -4.66
N GLU A 23 -9.49 -15.82 -5.25
CA GLU A 23 -10.91 -15.58 -4.97
C GLU A 23 -11.25 -15.72 -3.47
N VAL A 24 -10.63 -16.69 -2.81
CA VAL A 24 -10.81 -16.89 -1.37
C VAL A 24 -10.22 -15.75 -0.56
N LEU A 25 -9.04 -15.23 -0.96
CA LEU A 25 -8.44 -14.05 -0.32
C LEU A 25 -9.25 -12.78 -0.58
N ASP A 26 -9.80 -12.60 -1.78
CA ASP A 26 -10.65 -11.46 -2.12
C ASP A 26 -11.90 -11.45 -1.22
N ALA A 27 -12.58 -12.59 -1.07
CA ALA A 27 -13.72 -12.70 -0.18
C ALA A 27 -13.36 -12.45 1.29
N ALA A 28 -12.20 -12.93 1.73
CA ALA A 28 -11.70 -12.66 3.08
C ALA A 28 -11.39 -11.17 3.29
N ALA A 29 -10.81 -10.49 2.28
CA ALA A 29 -10.52 -9.06 2.33
C ALA A 29 -11.80 -8.23 2.44
N VAL A 30 -12.84 -8.56 1.66
CA VAL A 30 -14.17 -7.94 1.78
C VAL A 30 -14.74 -8.13 3.18
N ALA A 31 -14.78 -9.36 3.68
CA ALA A 31 -15.34 -9.66 5.01
C ALA A 31 -14.59 -8.90 6.13
N PHE A 32 -13.26 -8.80 6.04
CA PHE A 32 -12.46 -8.05 7.02
C PHE A 32 -12.64 -6.53 6.88
N ALA A 33 -12.79 -6.02 5.67
CA ALA A 33 -13.01 -4.58 5.42
C ALA A 33 -14.39 -4.12 5.92
N GLU A 34 -15.43 -4.95 5.77
CA GLU A 34 -16.80 -4.63 6.16
C GLU A 34 -17.05 -4.83 7.65
N ASN A 35 -16.68 -6.00 8.18
CA ASN A 35 -17.03 -6.41 9.55
C ASN A 35 -15.88 -6.20 10.55
N GLY A 36 -14.72 -5.76 10.09
CA GLY A 36 -13.48 -5.75 10.85
C GLY A 36 -12.91 -7.15 11.05
N TYR A 37 -11.60 -7.22 11.33
CA TYR A 37 -10.94 -8.52 11.52
C TYR A 37 -11.58 -9.33 12.67
N LEU A 38 -11.87 -8.74 13.81
CA LEU A 38 -12.42 -9.46 14.96
C LEU A 38 -13.86 -9.92 14.70
N GLY A 39 -14.68 -9.11 14.03
CA GLY A 39 -16.09 -9.39 13.74
C GLY A 39 -16.31 -10.42 12.63
N ALA A 40 -15.42 -10.48 11.62
CA ALA A 40 -15.55 -11.44 10.53
C ALA A 40 -15.25 -12.87 10.98
N SER A 41 -15.98 -13.84 10.43
CA SER A 41 -15.77 -15.27 10.68
C SER A 41 -15.39 -16.03 9.40
N THR A 42 -14.76 -17.18 9.52
CA THR A 42 -14.51 -18.09 8.38
C THR A 42 -15.81 -18.59 7.75
N ARG A 43 -16.92 -18.58 8.50
CA ARG A 43 -18.25 -18.91 7.98
C ARG A 43 -18.74 -17.85 7.02
N ASP A 44 -18.58 -16.56 7.38
CA ASP A 44 -18.98 -15.44 6.51
C ASP A 44 -18.22 -15.45 5.20
N ILE A 45 -16.91 -15.74 5.25
CA ILE A 45 -16.06 -15.87 4.05
C ILE A 45 -16.55 -17.04 3.16
N ALA A 46 -16.86 -18.19 3.76
CA ALA A 46 -17.34 -19.35 3.03
C ALA A 46 -18.72 -19.09 2.40
N GLU A 47 -19.61 -18.41 3.12
CA GLU A 47 -20.94 -18.01 2.65
C GLU A 47 -20.84 -17.04 1.46
N HIS A 48 -19.97 -16.05 1.55
CA HIS A 48 -19.71 -15.12 0.45
C HIS A 48 -19.23 -15.82 -0.83
N LEU A 49 -18.47 -16.90 -0.67
CA LEU A 49 -17.96 -17.73 -1.79
C LEU A 49 -18.95 -18.80 -2.27
N GLY A 50 -20.07 -18.99 -1.60
CA GLY A 50 -21.02 -20.08 -1.89
C GLY A 50 -20.43 -21.48 -1.67
N ILE A 51 -19.45 -21.63 -0.76
CA ILE A 51 -18.79 -22.92 -0.45
C ILE A 51 -19.03 -23.35 1.00
N ARG A 52 -18.77 -24.63 1.28
CA ARG A 52 -18.81 -25.13 2.66
C ARG A 52 -17.58 -24.63 3.45
N ALA A 53 -17.76 -24.29 4.72
CA ALA A 53 -16.67 -23.88 5.60
C ALA A 53 -15.49 -24.88 5.61
N ALA A 54 -15.77 -26.17 5.55
CA ALA A 54 -14.73 -27.21 5.44
C ALA A 54 -13.86 -27.07 4.19
N SER A 55 -14.43 -26.62 3.07
CA SER A 55 -13.67 -26.38 1.84
C SER A 55 -12.80 -25.13 1.90
N LEU A 56 -13.17 -24.15 2.73
CA LEU A 56 -12.37 -22.95 2.93
C LEU A 56 -11.03 -23.29 3.59
N TYR A 57 -11.00 -24.17 4.57
CA TYR A 57 -9.78 -24.58 5.30
C TYR A 57 -8.73 -25.25 4.41
N TYR A 58 -9.11 -25.75 3.24
CA TYR A 58 -8.15 -26.25 2.25
C TYR A 58 -7.27 -25.12 1.67
N TYR A 59 -7.82 -23.91 1.57
CA TYR A 59 -7.12 -22.74 1.05
C TYR A 59 -6.56 -21.86 2.18
N LEU A 60 -7.33 -21.68 3.23
CA LEU A 60 -6.98 -20.81 4.38
C LEU A 60 -7.07 -21.62 5.67
N PRO A 61 -5.92 -22.06 6.21
CA PRO A 61 -5.91 -22.89 7.43
C PRO A 61 -6.39 -22.14 8.68
N SER A 62 -6.32 -20.82 8.67
CA SER A 62 -6.82 -19.98 9.77
C SER A 62 -7.15 -18.56 9.30
N LYS A 63 -7.89 -17.82 10.10
CA LYS A 63 -8.19 -16.40 9.90
C LYS A 63 -6.93 -15.54 9.93
N GLU A 64 -5.97 -15.89 10.77
CA GLU A 64 -4.65 -15.23 10.83
C GLU A 64 -3.85 -15.45 9.55
N ALA A 65 -3.91 -16.65 8.96
CA ALA A 65 -3.24 -16.96 7.70
C ALA A 65 -3.83 -16.11 6.55
N ALA A 66 -5.17 -15.93 6.54
CA ALA A 66 -5.83 -15.03 5.60
C ALA A 66 -5.36 -13.58 5.79
N LEU A 67 -5.38 -13.07 7.02
CA LEU A 67 -4.95 -11.70 7.31
C LEU A 67 -3.49 -11.46 6.91
N LEU A 68 -2.59 -12.41 7.20
CA LEU A 68 -1.19 -12.32 6.81
C LEU A 68 -1.04 -12.27 5.28
N ALA A 69 -1.73 -13.16 4.56
CA ALA A 69 -1.66 -13.20 3.10
C ALA A 69 -2.20 -11.90 2.47
N ILE A 70 -3.34 -11.40 2.94
CA ILE A 70 -3.94 -10.13 2.49
C ILE A 70 -2.97 -8.98 2.75
N CYS A 71 -2.40 -8.87 3.95
CA CYS A 71 -1.45 -7.81 4.29
C CYS A 71 -0.18 -7.87 3.43
N LYS A 72 0.33 -9.06 3.12
CA LYS A 72 1.52 -9.21 2.26
C LYS A 72 1.22 -8.80 0.84
N LEU A 73 0.15 -9.33 0.25
CA LEU A 73 -0.24 -8.99 -1.12
C LEU A 73 -0.56 -7.50 -1.26
N GLY A 74 -1.30 -6.94 -0.31
CA GLY A 74 -1.67 -5.52 -0.32
C GLY A 74 -0.48 -4.56 -0.30
N VAL A 75 0.70 -4.96 0.24
CA VAL A 75 1.87 -4.06 0.30
C VAL A 75 2.93 -4.36 -0.74
N LEU A 76 3.07 -5.61 -1.21
CA LEU A 76 4.13 -5.99 -2.15
C LEU A 76 3.95 -5.32 -3.50
N ASP A 77 2.73 -5.28 -4.05
CA ASP A 77 2.42 -4.62 -5.31
C ASP A 77 2.74 -3.11 -5.24
N PHE A 78 2.50 -2.49 -4.09
CA PHE A 78 2.85 -1.09 -3.85
C PHE A 78 4.36 -0.84 -3.82
N ILE A 79 5.12 -1.74 -3.18
CA ILE A 79 6.58 -1.66 -3.13
C ILE A 79 7.15 -1.75 -4.54
N ASP A 80 6.70 -2.70 -5.35
CA ASP A 80 7.22 -2.91 -6.70
C ASP A 80 6.84 -1.75 -7.63
N SER A 81 5.60 -1.26 -7.56
CA SER A 81 5.19 -0.06 -8.29
C SER A 81 6.01 1.16 -7.91
N LEU A 82 6.27 1.36 -6.61
CA LEU A 82 7.04 2.51 -6.11
C LEU A 82 8.53 2.42 -6.52
N ARG A 83 9.13 1.22 -6.53
CA ARG A 83 10.48 1.01 -7.07
C ARG A 83 10.56 1.43 -8.54
N ASN A 84 9.56 1.07 -9.34
CA ASN A 84 9.48 1.49 -10.72
C ASN A 84 9.37 3.01 -10.89
N ILE A 85 8.59 3.69 -10.00
CA ILE A 85 8.49 5.15 -9.97
C ILE A 85 9.84 5.80 -9.66
N ILE A 86 10.55 5.31 -8.63
CA ILE A 86 11.85 5.84 -8.24
C ILE A 86 12.90 5.67 -9.35
N ALA A 87 12.88 4.54 -10.06
CA ALA A 87 13.81 4.25 -11.14
C ALA A 87 13.63 5.13 -12.40
N ARG A 88 12.53 5.89 -12.52
CA ARG A 88 12.32 6.82 -13.64
C ARG A 88 13.30 7.99 -13.57
N ARG A 89 13.54 8.62 -14.73
CA ARG A 89 14.35 9.86 -14.82
C ARG A 89 13.52 11.15 -14.60
N ASP A 90 12.34 10.99 -13.99
CA ASP A 90 11.46 12.11 -13.72
C ASP A 90 12.01 12.98 -12.59
N PRO A 91 11.68 14.29 -12.56
CA PRO A 91 11.96 15.17 -11.42
C PRO A 91 11.32 14.65 -10.12
N ALA A 92 11.91 14.99 -8.97
CA ALA A 92 11.42 14.55 -7.67
C ALA A 92 9.95 14.96 -7.40
N PRO A 93 9.46 16.15 -7.78
CA PRO A 93 8.04 16.51 -7.66
C PRO A 93 7.10 15.58 -8.45
N GLU A 94 7.51 15.14 -9.64
CA GLU A 94 6.71 14.22 -10.44
C GLU A 94 6.73 12.80 -9.88
N LYS A 95 7.88 12.34 -9.35
CA LYS A 95 7.96 11.06 -8.60
C LYS A 95 7.08 11.10 -7.36
N LEU A 96 7.04 12.21 -6.63
CA LEU A 96 6.19 12.38 -5.46
C LEU A 96 4.71 12.33 -5.84
N ARG A 97 4.30 13.01 -6.92
CA ARG A 97 2.93 12.93 -7.47
C ARG A 97 2.57 11.50 -7.85
N ALA A 98 3.46 10.80 -8.54
CA ALA A 98 3.25 9.41 -8.93
C ALA A 98 3.16 8.48 -7.70
N ALA A 99 3.92 8.73 -6.64
CA ALA A 99 3.86 7.98 -5.39
C ALA A 99 2.53 8.18 -4.66
N ILE A 100 2.02 9.42 -4.59
CA ILE A 100 0.70 9.73 -4.02
C ILE A 100 -0.41 9.03 -4.83
N THR A 101 -0.32 9.10 -6.16
CA THR A 101 -1.24 8.41 -7.06
C THR A 101 -1.20 6.90 -6.84
N ASN A 102 -0.02 6.30 -6.80
CA ASN A 102 0.16 4.87 -6.52
C ASN A 102 -0.48 4.46 -5.19
N HIS A 103 -0.41 5.32 -4.17
CA HIS A 103 -0.96 5.03 -2.84
C HIS A 103 -2.49 5.11 -2.76
N LEU A 104 -3.12 6.03 -3.48
CA LEU A 104 -4.56 6.30 -3.36
C LEU A 104 -5.40 5.71 -4.49
N LEU A 105 -4.87 5.64 -5.72
CA LEU A 105 -5.63 5.21 -6.90
C LEU A 105 -6.30 3.84 -6.75
N PRO A 106 -5.67 2.82 -6.11
CA PRO A 106 -6.30 1.52 -5.92
C PRO A 106 -7.57 1.55 -5.07
N LEU A 107 -7.82 2.62 -4.30
CA LEU A 107 -9.07 2.79 -3.56
C LEU A 107 -10.31 2.96 -4.45
N ARG A 108 -10.13 3.15 -5.76
CA ARG A 108 -11.24 3.26 -6.72
C ARG A 108 -11.94 1.94 -7.02
N SER A 109 -11.29 0.81 -6.76
CA SER A 109 -11.78 -0.48 -7.24
C SER A 109 -11.55 -1.61 -6.24
N HIS A 110 -12.50 -2.51 -6.16
CA HIS A 110 -12.36 -3.80 -5.49
C HIS A 110 -11.64 -4.81 -6.39
N PRO A 111 -10.88 -5.76 -5.84
CA PRO A 111 -10.63 -5.98 -4.40
C PRO A 111 -9.48 -5.16 -3.82
N ALA A 112 -8.75 -4.36 -4.63
CA ALA A 112 -7.56 -3.65 -4.19
C ALA A 112 -7.82 -2.72 -2.98
N ALA A 113 -8.96 -2.01 -2.98
CA ALA A 113 -9.36 -1.15 -1.88
C ALA A 113 -9.46 -1.91 -0.55
N ASP A 114 -10.00 -3.14 -0.58
CA ASP A 114 -10.20 -3.94 0.63
C ASP A 114 -8.89 -4.46 1.18
N TYR A 115 -7.95 -4.91 0.31
CA TYR A 115 -6.61 -5.31 0.74
C TYR A 115 -5.87 -4.18 1.46
N ILE A 116 -5.96 -2.96 0.92
CA ILE A 116 -5.30 -1.80 1.51
C ILE A 116 -5.95 -1.43 2.85
N ARG A 117 -7.28 -1.40 2.90
CA ARG A 117 -8.01 -1.14 4.14
C ARG A 117 -7.66 -2.15 5.23
N VAL A 118 -7.67 -3.42 4.91
CA VAL A 118 -7.29 -4.49 5.83
C VAL A 118 -5.84 -4.31 6.30
N PHE A 119 -4.91 -4.00 5.40
CA PHE A 119 -3.52 -3.72 5.77
C PHE A 119 -3.41 -2.53 6.72
N VAL A 120 -4.05 -1.41 6.41
CA VAL A 120 -3.94 -0.18 7.22
C VAL A 120 -4.61 -0.37 8.58
N LEU A 121 -5.81 -0.94 8.61
CA LEU A 121 -6.64 -1.02 9.81
C LEU A 121 -6.35 -2.23 10.69
N HIS A 122 -5.97 -3.38 10.12
CA HIS A 122 -5.98 -4.66 10.83
C HIS A 122 -4.64 -5.39 10.92
N ARG A 123 -3.55 -4.90 10.29
CA ARG A 123 -2.23 -5.56 10.41
C ARG A 123 -1.72 -5.69 11.84
N HIS A 124 -2.19 -4.85 12.76
CA HIS A 124 -1.80 -4.88 14.17
C HIS A 124 -2.44 -6.04 14.94
N GLU A 125 -3.50 -6.64 14.39
CA GLU A 125 -4.16 -7.84 14.94
C GLU A 125 -3.36 -9.12 14.69
N LEU A 126 -2.36 -9.09 13.81
CA LEU A 126 -1.48 -10.23 13.58
C LEU A 126 -0.66 -10.57 14.82
N PRO A 127 -0.40 -11.88 15.08
CA PRO A 127 0.54 -12.32 16.10
C PRO A 127 1.95 -11.77 15.87
N ASN A 128 2.80 -11.79 16.92
CA ASN A 128 4.10 -11.11 16.92
C ASN A 128 4.99 -11.41 15.70
N GLY A 129 5.21 -12.69 15.33
CA GLY A 129 6.06 -13.05 14.20
C GLY A 129 5.55 -12.49 12.86
N PRO A 130 4.32 -12.85 12.44
CA PRO A 130 3.67 -12.32 11.25
C PRO A 130 3.58 -10.80 11.23
N ARG A 131 3.26 -10.17 12.36
CA ARG A 131 3.20 -8.70 12.49
C ARG A 131 4.57 -8.05 12.23
N GLN A 132 5.66 -8.65 12.71
CA GLN A 132 7.01 -8.16 12.45
C GLN A 132 7.38 -8.28 10.96
N GLU A 133 6.97 -9.37 10.30
CA GLU A 133 7.18 -9.56 8.86
C GLU A 133 6.48 -8.46 8.05
N VAL A 134 5.19 -8.25 8.29
CA VAL A 134 4.40 -7.20 7.64
C VAL A 134 4.95 -5.81 7.99
N GLY A 135 5.42 -5.61 9.22
CA GLY A 135 6.06 -4.38 9.67
C GLY A 135 7.36 -4.06 8.93
N ARG A 136 8.15 -5.09 8.54
CA ARG A 136 9.33 -4.88 7.69
C ARG A 136 8.96 -4.40 6.30
N LEU A 137 7.91 -4.98 5.69
CA LEU A 137 7.40 -4.54 4.39
C LEU A 137 6.88 -3.10 4.46
N ALA A 138 6.13 -2.74 5.49
CA ALA A 138 5.67 -1.38 5.71
C ALA A 138 6.83 -0.37 5.81
N ARG A 139 7.88 -0.71 6.56
CA ARG A 139 9.10 0.13 6.64
C ARG A 139 9.85 0.22 5.32
N SER A 140 9.91 -0.87 4.54
CA SER A 140 10.49 -0.84 3.20
C SER A 140 9.75 0.14 2.30
N TYR A 141 8.41 0.10 2.30
CA TYR A 141 7.59 1.05 1.54
C TYR A 141 7.82 2.50 2.00
N GLN A 142 7.82 2.75 3.31
CA GLN A 142 8.12 4.06 3.89
C GLN A 142 9.50 4.57 3.47
N GLY A 143 10.53 3.70 3.49
CA GLY A 143 11.89 4.06 3.07
C GLY A 143 11.97 4.46 1.60
N LEU A 144 11.20 3.82 0.72
CA LEU A 144 11.12 4.20 -0.69
C LEU A 144 10.47 5.58 -0.88
N ILE A 145 9.41 5.92 -0.14
CA ILE A 145 8.84 7.29 -0.16
C ILE A 145 9.88 8.30 0.34
N GLN A 146 10.57 7.98 1.44
CA GLN A 146 11.61 8.85 1.99
C GLN A 146 12.74 9.11 1.00
N GLN A 147 13.11 8.11 0.20
CA GLN A 147 14.13 8.24 -0.84
C GLN A 147 13.78 9.32 -1.87
N ILE A 148 12.49 9.47 -2.24
CA ILE A 148 12.06 10.55 -3.15
C ILE A 148 12.36 11.93 -2.55
N PHE A 149 12.12 12.11 -1.25
CA PHE A 149 12.43 13.37 -0.58
C PHE A 149 13.95 13.60 -0.47
N VAL A 150 14.71 12.58 -0.09
CA VAL A 150 16.19 12.65 -0.01
C VAL A 150 16.80 13.03 -1.35
N ASP A 151 16.40 12.35 -2.43
CA ASP A 151 16.90 12.62 -3.77
C ASP A 151 16.52 14.02 -4.25
N GLY A 152 15.29 14.46 -3.96
CA GLY A 152 14.81 15.81 -4.32
C GLY A 152 15.53 16.92 -3.58
N ILE A 153 15.91 16.71 -2.31
CA ILE A 153 16.76 17.65 -1.56
C ILE A 153 18.17 17.69 -2.16
N ALA A 154 18.74 16.52 -2.43
CA ALA A 154 20.09 16.40 -2.99
C ALA A 154 20.22 17.04 -4.38
N SER A 155 19.16 16.97 -5.20
CA SER A 155 19.10 17.63 -6.52
C SER A 155 18.76 19.13 -6.47
N GLY A 156 18.37 19.65 -5.30
CA GLY A 156 17.93 21.03 -5.12
C GLY A 156 16.50 21.30 -5.61
N GLU A 157 15.73 20.29 -5.92
CA GLU A 157 14.32 20.40 -6.32
C GLU A 157 13.40 20.58 -5.12
N PHE A 158 13.80 20.04 -3.96
CA PHE A 158 13.13 20.27 -2.68
C PHE A 158 13.94 21.16 -1.76
N ALA A 159 13.29 21.79 -0.80
CA ALA A 159 13.89 22.70 0.16
C ALA A 159 14.96 21.98 1.00
N GLU A 160 16.11 22.64 1.21
CA GLU A 160 17.27 22.08 1.92
C GLU A 160 16.97 21.83 3.40
N ASP A 161 16.05 22.59 3.99
CA ASP A 161 15.60 22.49 5.39
C ASP A 161 14.45 21.51 5.59
N LEU A 162 13.96 20.86 4.53
CA LEU A 162 12.92 19.84 4.63
C LEU A 162 13.45 18.60 5.34
N ASN A 163 12.74 18.14 6.38
CA ASN A 163 13.05 16.86 7.02
C ASN A 163 12.36 15.72 6.28
N PRO A 164 13.13 14.82 5.58
CA PRO A 164 12.54 13.78 4.74
C PRO A 164 11.76 12.72 5.52
N GLU A 165 12.15 12.44 6.78
CA GLU A 165 11.44 11.49 7.64
C GLU A 165 10.07 12.05 8.05
N LEU A 166 10.02 13.28 8.54
CA LEU A 166 8.77 13.93 8.95
C LEU A 166 7.83 14.16 7.74
N ALA A 167 8.38 14.57 6.60
CA ALA A 167 7.62 14.72 5.36
C ALA A 167 6.98 13.38 4.92
N THR A 168 7.74 12.28 5.01
CA THR A 168 7.25 10.93 4.72
C THR A 168 6.13 10.51 5.66
N LEU A 169 6.31 10.69 6.97
CA LEU A 169 5.29 10.37 7.97
C LEU A 169 4.03 11.20 7.77
N GLY A 170 4.17 12.49 7.49
CA GLY A 170 3.05 13.39 7.19
C GLY A 170 2.28 12.95 5.95
N LEU A 171 2.98 12.65 4.85
CA LEU A 171 2.39 12.18 3.60
C LEU A 171 1.59 10.88 3.81
N LEU A 172 2.24 9.87 4.41
CA LEU A 172 1.59 8.58 4.65
C LEU A 172 0.44 8.69 5.64
N GLY A 173 0.57 9.53 6.67
CA GLY A 173 -0.51 9.82 7.61
C GLY A 173 -1.74 10.40 6.92
N LEU A 174 -1.54 11.39 6.03
CA LEU A 174 -2.60 12.02 5.26
C LEU A 174 -3.27 11.03 4.28
N CYS A 175 -2.48 10.27 3.52
CA CYS A 175 -3.01 9.26 2.61
C CYS A 175 -3.76 8.15 3.36
N ASN A 176 -3.22 7.66 4.48
CA ASN A 176 -3.86 6.63 5.28
C ASN A 176 -5.17 7.10 5.92
N SER A 177 -5.35 8.41 6.17
CA SER A 177 -6.63 8.94 6.67
C SER A 177 -7.78 8.72 5.68
N VAL A 178 -7.51 8.83 4.37
CA VAL A 178 -8.48 8.53 3.30
C VAL A 178 -8.83 7.04 3.28
N ILE A 179 -7.82 6.17 3.44
CA ILE A 179 -7.99 4.72 3.48
C ILE A 179 -8.84 4.31 4.68
N ALA A 180 -8.60 4.91 5.84
CA ALA A 180 -9.29 4.61 7.08
C ALA A 180 -10.71 5.21 7.14
N ALA A 181 -11.04 6.17 6.29
CA ALA A 181 -12.37 6.79 6.27
C ALA A 181 -13.45 5.78 5.87
N ARG A 182 -14.51 5.68 6.68
CA ARG A 182 -15.68 4.84 6.37
C ARG A 182 -16.50 5.38 5.20
N SER A 183 -16.49 6.68 5.02
CA SER A 183 -17.12 7.39 3.91
C SER A 183 -16.32 8.63 3.56
N LEU A 184 -16.16 8.88 2.27
CA LEU A 184 -15.61 10.13 1.78
C LEU A 184 -16.69 11.21 1.72
N PRO A 185 -16.31 12.51 1.74
CA PRO A 185 -17.25 13.58 1.48
C PRO A 185 -18.01 13.32 0.16
N PRO A 186 -19.33 13.51 0.10
CA PRO A 186 -20.14 13.19 -1.10
C PRO A 186 -19.67 13.91 -2.38
N THR A 187 -18.96 15.02 -2.22
CA THR A 187 -18.46 15.87 -3.31
C THR A 187 -17.01 15.59 -3.68
N ALA A 188 -16.33 14.66 -2.99
CA ALA A 188 -14.90 14.38 -3.21
C ALA A 188 -14.70 12.97 -3.77
N THR A 189 -13.91 12.89 -4.82
CA THR A 189 -13.44 11.65 -5.44
C THR A 189 -12.01 11.32 -4.99
N ILE A 190 -11.54 10.10 -5.25
CA ILE A 190 -10.14 9.73 -5.02
C ILE A 190 -9.19 10.62 -5.83
N ASP A 191 -9.59 11.08 -7.03
CA ASP A 191 -8.78 12.00 -7.83
C ASP A 191 -8.63 13.36 -7.18
N ASP A 192 -9.68 13.86 -6.54
CA ASP A 192 -9.62 15.13 -5.83
C ASP A 192 -8.61 15.05 -4.66
N PHE A 193 -8.59 13.93 -3.93
CA PHE A 193 -7.57 13.69 -2.89
C PHE A 193 -6.17 13.60 -3.47
N ILE A 194 -5.97 12.87 -4.59
CA ILE A 194 -4.67 12.78 -5.27
C ILE A 194 -4.19 14.18 -5.70
N ALA A 195 -5.06 14.96 -6.32
CA ALA A 195 -4.73 16.30 -6.79
C ALA A 195 -4.38 17.23 -5.62
N GLU A 196 -5.22 17.27 -4.59
CA GLU A 196 -5.03 18.18 -3.45
C GLU A 196 -3.80 17.79 -2.61
N TYR A 197 -3.60 16.50 -2.32
CA TYR A 197 -2.43 16.06 -1.55
C TYR A 197 -1.13 16.26 -2.33
N SER A 198 -1.16 16.04 -3.66
CA SER A 198 -0.02 16.37 -4.53
C SER A 198 0.28 17.87 -4.47
N ARG A 199 -0.73 18.72 -4.53
CA ARG A 199 -0.57 20.18 -4.42
C ARG A 199 0.04 20.57 -3.08
N ILE A 200 -0.49 20.07 -1.96
CA ILE A 200 -0.01 20.40 -0.61
C ILE A 200 1.46 19.98 -0.44
N PHE A 201 1.81 18.74 -0.77
CA PHE A 201 3.15 18.21 -0.52
C PHE A 201 4.18 18.76 -1.51
N ILE A 202 3.85 18.92 -2.78
CA ILE A 202 4.78 19.46 -3.78
C ILE A 202 5.05 20.92 -3.48
N HIS A 203 4.02 21.76 -3.26
CA HIS A 203 4.24 23.18 -2.94
C HIS A 203 4.90 23.40 -1.59
N GLY A 204 4.64 22.53 -0.62
CA GLY A 204 5.31 22.57 0.68
C GLY A 204 6.78 22.11 0.66
N ALA A 205 7.15 21.26 -0.31
CA ALA A 205 8.49 20.68 -0.41
C ALA A 205 9.42 21.43 -1.36
N ILE A 206 8.89 22.16 -2.37
CA ILE A 206 9.71 22.86 -3.38
C ILE A 206 10.62 23.89 -2.72
N ALA A 207 11.89 23.89 -3.14
CA ALA A 207 12.85 24.90 -2.76
C ALA A 207 12.39 26.31 -3.19
N LYS A 208 12.32 27.25 -2.25
CA LYS A 208 12.05 28.66 -2.59
C LYS A 208 13.28 29.25 -3.27
N PRO A 209 13.09 30.14 -4.27
CA PRO A 209 14.21 30.89 -4.82
C PRO A 209 14.95 31.62 -3.68
N ARG A 210 16.26 31.48 -3.61
CA ARG A 210 17.07 32.26 -2.67
C ARG A 210 16.84 33.73 -2.99
N GLU A 211 16.24 34.48 -2.06
CA GLU A 211 16.25 35.94 -2.12
C GLU A 211 17.72 36.40 -2.13
N THR A 212 18.19 36.86 -3.28
CA THR A 212 19.46 37.56 -3.38
C THR A 212 19.35 38.83 -2.53
N ARG A 213 19.90 38.76 -1.30
CA ARG A 213 20.12 39.98 -0.51
C ARG A 213 21.00 40.93 -1.34
N THR A 214 20.34 41.79 -2.08
CA THR A 214 20.98 42.91 -2.74
C THR A 214 21.48 43.80 -1.57
N GLY A 215 22.76 43.65 -1.26
CA GLY A 215 23.42 44.48 -0.29
C GLY A 215 23.44 45.93 -0.78
N THR A 216 22.52 46.73 -0.29
CA THR A 216 22.62 48.19 -0.42
C THR A 216 23.82 48.61 0.42
N ARG A 217 24.97 48.76 -0.21
CA ARG A 217 26.12 49.46 0.33
C ARG A 217 25.73 50.94 0.36
N ILE A 218 25.27 51.43 1.51
CA ILE A 218 25.14 52.87 1.76
C ILE A 218 26.58 53.38 1.95
N LYS A 219 26.97 54.31 1.10
CA LYS A 219 28.20 55.13 1.24
C LYS A 219 27.99 56.16 2.32
#